data_520e21ea8fcd6bbf5062bf0aa4a871f0
#
_entry.id   520e21ea8fcd6bbf5062bf0aa4a871f0
#
_cell.length_a   1.000
_cell.length_b   1.000
_cell.length_c   1.000
_cell.angle_alpha   90.00
_cell.angle_beta   90.00
_cell.angle_gamma   90.00
#
_symmetry.space_group_name_H-M   'P 1'
#
loop_
_entity.id
_entity.type
_entity.pdbx_description
1 polymer ?
#
loop_
_entity_poly.entity_id
_entity_poly.type
_entity_poly.pdbx_seq_one_letter_code
_entity_poly.pdbx_strand_id
1 'polypeptide(L)'
;MIHSVTTLSRFLALLGSLAVCGVCVAADVAYFADNGYGNPISTLQHPAGEHHQGVTYVAYQGPHEDPYIAAYVHATAHWIGPVQAGVSAMGKSPDQIDPGELDNHGKPALVVDRQGYIHLVFGSHGGDPKYGRNPLGEFFMGTKGKMTHVVSVKPGDISAWRVVDNIPVHGTYNQWVKVPNGDLYLFYRHGGHRSDWVYQKSIDDGRTFAAPVSVLKHKVSAASPTVNDSWYAWFDNGWGDTITASYIYHPCANPKHNAHRQNTYYMQLDTQSGQWSNVQGARLALPVTKESADQLTLIEDTGTVRTTHGTAHVDAAGRPHLVFPAGKDVRYYRWDGKAWQKPVAVGAAGERMHDGDFFVDSPTSVRMLLAQTTEAGHEIAWWNTTDGGLTWLKGAVFMASKERSFNLSAMIRNAHPDAVMLLASRSAVEPHLYRQMHLVGAHGTLVRPAAEASHLGNRLEHIKSLPPPNKDKAEAKKKKKLGLGDDDL
;
A
#
# COMPACT_ATOMS: atom_id res chain seq x y z
N MET A 1 30.13 57.83 -76.89
CA MET A 1 29.88 56.73 -77.85
C MET A 1 30.69 55.55 -77.43
N ILE A 2 30.07 54.55 -76.87
CA ILE A 2 30.50 53.14 -76.87
C ILE A 2 29.45 52.34 -76.15
N HIS A 3 28.87 51.41 -76.79
CA HIS A 3 27.80 50.56 -76.34
C HIS A 3 28.34 49.46 -75.42
N SER A 4 27.64 49.24 -74.35
CA SER A 4 27.86 48.09 -73.46
C SER A 4 26.85 46.99 -73.75
N VAL A 5 27.35 45.78 -74.04
CA VAL A 5 26.57 44.55 -74.22
C VAL A 5 26.51 43.82 -72.91
N THR A 6 25.32 43.63 -72.34
CA THR A 6 25.07 42.87 -71.15
C THR A 6 24.76 41.43 -71.48
N THR A 7 25.60 40.51 -71.02
CA THR A 7 25.40 39.05 -71.09
C THR A 7 24.70 38.54 -69.84
N LEU A 8 23.53 37.94 -70.01
CA LEU A 8 22.68 37.40 -68.93
C LEU A 8 23.04 35.92 -68.67
N SER A 9 23.74 35.62 -67.58
CA SER A 9 23.98 34.24 -67.14
C SER A 9 22.87 33.76 -66.20
N ARG A 10 22.15 32.75 -66.64
CA ARG A 10 21.15 32.05 -65.79
C ARG A 10 21.86 31.07 -64.90
N PHE A 11 21.85 31.31 -63.57
CA PHE A 11 22.18 30.30 -62.57
C PHE A 11 20.91 29.53 -62.21
N LEU A 12 20.90 28.23 -62.49
CA LEU A 12 19.89 27.28 -61.96
C LEU A 12 20.29 26.93 -60.51
N ALA A 13 19.55 27.41 -59.52
CA ALA A 13 19.70 26.98 -58.15
C ALA A 13 18.90 25.68 -57.96
N LEU A 14 19.58 24.56 -57.77
CA LEU A 14 19.00 23.30 -57.30
C LEU A 14 18.76 23.41 -55.79
N LEU A 15 17.54 23.67 -55.36
CA LEU A 15 17.11 23.53 -53.97
C LEU A 15 16.94 22.05 -53.64
N GLY A 16 17.98 21.45 -53.07
CA GLY A 16 17.89 20.14 -52.44
C GLY A 16 17.09 20.26 -51.12
N SER A 17 15.83 19.79 -51.10
CA SER A 17 15.05 19.63 -49.87
C SER A 17 15.68 18.52 -49.02
N LEU A 18 16.48 18.87 -48.03
CA LEU A 18 16.82 17.98 -46.92
C LEU A 18 15.55 17.73 -46.14
N ALA A 19 14.92 16.58 -46.33
CA ALA A 19 13.93 16.06 -45.40
C ALA A 19 14.65 15.72 -44.08
N VAL A 20 14.60 16.62 -43.12
CA VAL A 20 14.97 16.32 -41.74
C VAL A 20 13.89 15.36 -41.23
N CYS A 21 14.22 14.07 -41.22
CA CYS A 21 13.42 13.06 -40.51
C CYS A 21 13.56 13.37 -39.05
N GLY A 22 12.63 14.18 -38.51
CA GLY A 22 12.50 14.41 -37.08
C GLY A 22 12.24 13.06 -36.44
N VAL A 23 13.22 12.56 -35.70
CA VAL A 23 13.00 11.48 -34.75
C VAL A 23 12.02 12.05 -33.75
N CYS A 24 10.76 11.68 -33.85
CA CYS A 24 9.79 11.91 -32.77
C CYS A 24 10.29 11.13 -31.56
N VAL A 25 11.03 11.79 -30.67
CA VAL A 25 11.30 11.26 -29.35
C VAL A 25 9.94 11.30 -28.64
N ALA A 26 9.38 10.14 -28.39
CA ALA A 26 8.15 10.03 -27.61
C ALA A 26 8.40 10.65 -26.22
N ALA A 27 7.45 11.47 -25.75
CA ALA A 27 7.59 12.16 -24.47
C ALA A 27 7.60 11.13 -23.31
N ASP A 28 8.37 11.42 -22.26
CA ASP A 28 8.39 10.62 -21.05
C ASP A 28 6.99 10.51 -20.43
N VAL A 29 6.70 9.37 -19.79
CA VAL A 29 5.44 9.13 -19.09
C VAL A 29 5.65 9.22 -17.57
N ALA A 30 4.64 9.75 -16.88
CA ALA A 30 4.67 9.97 -15.44
C ALA A 30 4.35 8.71 -14.62
N TYR A 31 4.23 7.54 -15.24
CA TYR A 31 4.01 6.25 -14.58
C TYR A 31 5.07 5.24 -15.03
N PHE A 32 5.44 4.31 -14.14
CA PHE A 32 6.41 3.27 -14.49
C PHE A 32 5.74 1.97 -14.98
N ALA A 33 4.45 1.79 -14.71
CA ALA A 33 3.64 0.66 -15.15
C ALA A 33 2.17 1.08 -15.31
N ASP A 34 1.45 0.41 -16.19
CA ASP A 34 0.02 0.63 -16.46
C ASP A 34 -0.84 -0.63 -16.24
N ASN A 35 -0.23 -1.64 -15.63
CA ASN A 35 -0.83 -2.95 -15.38
C ASN A 35 -1.14 -3.23 -13.92
N GLY A 36 -1.17 -2.23 -13.06
CA GLY A 36 -1.74 -2.37 -11.71
C GLY A 36 -3.20 -2.82 -11.82
N TYR A 37 -3.65 -3.77 -10.98
CA TYR A 37 -4.94 -4.41 -11.18
C TYR A 37 -5.86 -4.31 -9.96
N GLY A 38 -7.07 -3.82 -10.17
CA GLY A 38 -8.06 -3.61 -9.12
C GLY A 38 -7.70 -2.47 -8.17
N ASN A 39 -7.46 -2.77 -6.92
CA ASN A 39 -6.80 -1.91 -5.95
C ASN A 39 -5.39 -2.48 -5.68
N PRO A 40 -4.38 -2.09 -6.47
CA PRO A 40 -3.11 -2.81 -6.54
C PRO A 40 -2.21 -2.62 -5.32
N ILE A 41 -2.46 -1.60 -4.52
CA ILE A 41 -1.69 -1.24 -3.32
C ILE A 41 -2.63 -0.80 -2.20
N SER A 42 -2.12 -0.76 -0.98
CA SER A 42 -2.77 -0.13 0.18
C SER A 42 -1.74 0.24 1.23
N THR A 43 -2.12 1.06 2.20
CA THR A 43 -1.31 1.32 3.38
C THR A 43 -1.26 0.08 4.31
N LEU A 44 -2.29 -0.75 4.30
CA LEU A 44 -2.42 -1.88 5.23
C LEU A 44 -1.47 -3.05 4.90
N GLN A 45 -1.37 -3.46 3.62
CA GLN A 45 -0.35 -4.43 3.19
C GLN A 45 0.92 -3.68 2.83
N HIS A 46 1.93 -3.80 3.67
CA HIS A 46 3.16 -3.03 3.53
C HIS A 46 4.41 -3.78 4.03
N PRO A 47 5.61 -3.26 3.71
CA PRO A 47 5.90 -2.20 2.75
C PRO A 47 5.52 -2.58 1.32
N ALA A 48 5.05 -1.61 0.54
CA ALA A 48 4.92 -1.77 -0.91
C ALA A 48 6.26 -1.56 -1.64
N GLY A 49 7.28 -1.09 -0.94
CA GLY A 49 8.62 -0.94 -1.47
C GLY A 49 9.67 -0.64 -0.40
N GLU A 50 10.92 -0.83 -0.78
CA GLU A 50 12.10 -0.56 0.04
C GLU A 50 13.24 -0.02 -0.82
N HIS A 51 13.91 1.03 -0.33
CA HIS A 51 15.16 1.51 -0.91
C HIS A 51 16.34 0.74 -0.31
N HIS A 52 17.19 0.16 -1.15
CA HIS A 52 18.38 -0.58 -0.75
C HIS A 52 19.53 -0.36 -1.74
N GLN A 53 20.68 0.09 -1.25
CA GLN A 53 21.92 0.27 -2.02
C GLN A 53 21.75 1.02 -3.36
N GLY A 54 21.05 2.16 -3.34
CA GLY A 54 20.86 3.00 -4.52
C GLY A 54 19.75 2.56 -5.48
N VAL A 55 18.99 1.53 -5.12
CA VAL A 55 17.84 1.05 -5.88
C VAL A 55 16.59 1.08 -5.02
N THR A 56 15.48 1.60 -5.55
CA THR A 56 14.16 1.49 -4.92
C THR A 56 13.36 0.38 -5.60
N TYR A 57 13.04 -0.67 -4.84
CA TYR A 57 12.18 -1.76 -5.26
C TYR A 57 10.74 -1.47 -4.86
N VAL A 58 9.78 -1.72 -5.76
CA VAL A 58 8.34 -1.52 -5.51
C VAL A 58 7.53 -2.70 -6.00
N ALA A 59 6.57 -3.15 -5.19
CA ALA A 59 5.71 -4.28 -5.51
C ALA A 59 4.23 -3.86 -5.47
N TYR A 60 3.43 -4.46 -6.34
CA TYR A 60 2.01 -4.19 -6.47
C TYR A 60 1.27 -5.40 -7.05
N GLN A 61 -0.04 -5.42 -6.88
CA GLN A 61 -0.90 -6.41 -7.51
C GLN A 61 -1.13 -6.04 -8.98
N GLY A 62 -0.74 -6.93 -9.89
CA GLY A 62 -0.94 -6.80 -11.33
C GLY A 62 -1.99 -7.77 -11.86
N PRO A 63 -1.98 -8.04 -13.18
CA PRO A 63 -2.89 -8.96 -13.85
C PRO A 63 -2.97 -10.32 -13.14
N HIS A 64 -4.15 -10.93 -13.14
CA HIS A 64 -4.46 -12.18 -12.43
C HIS A 64 -4.31 -12.12 -10.91
N GLU A 65 -4.29 -10.89 -10.32
CA GLU A 65 -3.97 -10.69 -8.88
C GLU A 65 -2.57 -11.21 -8.51
N ASP A 66 -1.69 -11.35 -9.50
CA ASP A 66 -0.30 -11.77 -9.32
C ASP A 66 0.56 -10.61 -8.78
N PRO A 67 1.61 -10.92 -8.00
CA PRO A 67 2.56 -9.92 -7.56
C PRO A 67 3.48 -9.50 -8.71
N TYR A 68 3.57 -8.21 -8.94
CA TYR A 68 4.53 -7.57 -9.85
C TYR A 68 5.52 -6.72 -9.07
N ILE A 69 6.74 -6.63 -9.57
CA ILE A 69 7.80 -5.82 -8.98
C ILE A 69 8.50 -5.01 -10.06
N ALA A 70 8.87 -3.78 -9.72
CA ALA A 70 9.77 -2.95 -10.51
C ALA A 70 10.89 -2.41 -9.63
N ALA A 71 12.00 -2.03 -10.23
CA ALA A 71 13.13 -1.43 -9.56
C ALA A 71 13.55 -0.13 -10.27
N TYR A 72 13.86 0.91 -9.50
CA TYR A 72 14.39 2.17 -10.00
C TYR A 72 15.82 2.35 -9.51
N VAL A 73 16.77 2.42 -10.45
CA VAL A 73 18.20 2.63 -10.19
C VAL A 73 18.47 4.12 -10.19
N HIS A 74 18.68 4.71 -9.01
CA HIS A 74 18.81 6.16 -8.85
C HIS A 74 20.03 6.75 -9.58
N ALA A 75 21.17 6.05 -9.57
CA ALA A 75 22.40 6.52 -10.20
C ALA A 75 22.30 6.73 -11.72
N THR A 76 21.42 6.00 -12.39
CA THR A 76 21.24 6.03 -13.85
C THR A 76 19.83 6.50 -14.26
N ALA A 77 18.98 6.81 -13.31
CA ALA A 77 17.58 7.14 -13.52
C ALA A 77 16.83 6.10 -14.41
N HIS A 78 17.14 4.83 -14.20
CA HIS A 78 16.67 3.73 -15.06
C HIS A 78 15.69 2.82 -14.34
N TRP A 79 14.62 2.40 -15.05
CA TRP A 79 13.64 1.43 -14.58
C TRP A 79 13.95 0.02 -15.07
N ILE A 80 13.87 -0.96 -14.18
CA ILE A 80 13.91 -2.39 -14.46
C ILE A 80 12.53 -2.98 -14.18
N GLY A 81 12.02 -3.81 -15.08
CA GLY A 81 10.68 -4.38 -14.95
C GLY A 81 9.57 -3.44 -15.47
N PRO A 82 8.31 -3.62 -15.10
CA PRO A 82 7.83 -4.58 -14.09
C PRO A 82 7.97 -6.04 -14.51
N VAL A 83 8.24 -6.89 -13.53
CA VAL A 83 8.37 -8.34 -13.67
C VAL A 83 7.34 -9.04 -12.77
N GLN A 84 6.70 -10.09 -13.26
CA GLN A 84 5.85 -10.96 -12.45
C GLN A 84 6.73 -11.79 -11.51
N ALA A 85 6.53 -11.64 -10.20
CA ALA A 85 7.35 -12.28 -9.18
C ALA A 85 6.78 -13.61 -8.68
N GLY A 86 5.55 -13.95 -9.07
CA GLY A 86 4.89 -15.20 -8.66
C GLY A 86 3.50 -15.32 -9.25
N VAL A 87 2.79 -16.39 -8.87
CA VAL A 87 1.41 -16.66 -9.28
C VAL A 87 0.53 -16.71 -8.04
N SER A 88 -0.50 -15.89 -8.02
CA SER A 88 -1.48 -15.84 -6.93
C SER A 88 -2.48 -16.98 -7.04
N ALA A 89 -2.68 -17.70 -5.93
CA ALA A 89 -3.74 -18.72 -5.85
C ALA A 89 -5.16 -18.11 -5.79
N MET A 90 -5.26 -16.78 -5.69
CA MET A 90 -6.53 -16.04 -5.82
C MET A 90 -6.82 -15.66 -7.27
N GLY A 91 -5.82 -15.79 -8.13
CA GLY A 91 -5.77 -15.26 -9.48
C GLY A 91 -7.00 -15.51 -10.32
N LYS A 92 -7.43 -14.45 -10.98
CA LYS A 92 -8.54 -14.48 -11.93
C LYS A 92 -8.14 -13.78 -13.22
N SER A 93 -8.51 -14.37 -14.34
CA SER A 93 -8.21 -13.79 -15.64
C SER A 93 -8.88 -12.43 -15.78
N PRO A 94 -8.13 -11.38 -16.15
CA PRO A 94 -8.68 -10.06 -16.43
C PRO A 94 -9.81 -10.09 -17.47
N ASP A 95 -9.74 -11.02 -18.43
CA ASP A 95 -10.69 -11.15 -19.53
C ASP A 95 -12.03 -11.79 -19.10
N GLN A 96 -12.05 -12.41 -17.93
CA GLN A 96 -13.20 -13.17 -17.41
C GLN A 96 -13.82 -12.54 -16.17
N ILE A 97 -13.30 -11.41 -15.71
CA ILE A 97 -13.73 -10.83 -14.43
C ILE A 97 -14.88 -9.86 -14.59
N ASP A 98 -15.94 -10.15 -13.85
CA ASP A 98 -16.81 -9.14 -13.29
C ASP A 98 -16.04 -8.36 -12.21
N PRO A 99 -15.97 -7.00 -12.30
CA PRO A 99 -15.30 -6.15 -11.30
C PRO A 99 -15.65 -6.45 -9.85
N GLY A 100 -16.83 -7.02 -9.58
CA GLY A 100 -17.24 -7.45 -8.25
C GLY A 100 -16.64 -8.77 -7.76
N GLU A 101 -15.85 -9.46 -8.58
CA GLU A 101 -15.22 -10.74 -8.20
C GLU A 101 -13.76 -10.60 -7.76
N LEU A 102 -13.15 -9.44 -8.02
CA LEU A 102 -11.79 -9.14 -7.62
C LEU A 102 -11.70 -9.12 -6.10
N ASP A 103 -10.70 -9.80 -5.57
CA ASP A 103 -10.41 -9.80 -4.14
C ASP A 103 -9.09 -9.06 -3.86
N ASN A 104 -9.21 -7.91 -3.23
CA ASN A 104 -8.07 -7.01 -2.99
C ASN A 104 -7.26 -7.34 -1.72
N HIS A 105 -7.47 -8.50 -1.07
CA HIS A 105 -6.81 -8.83 0.18
C HIS A 105 -5.44 -9.49 0.02
N GLY A 106 -5.09 -9.97 -1.18
CA GLY A 106 -3.85 -10.71 -1.46
C GLY A 106 -2.70 -9.88 -2.00
N LYS A 107 -2.69 -8.56 -1.81
CA LYS A 107 -1.62 -7.67 -2.30
C LYS A 107 -0.24 -8.06 -1.77
N PRO A 108 0.84 -7.85 -2.55
CA PRO A 108 2.19 -8.14 -2.10
C PRO A 108 2.68 -7.15 -1.04
N ALA A 109 3.41 -7.68 -0.05
CA ALA A 109 4.27 -6.91 0.84
C ALA A 109 5.72 -7.32 0.60
N LEU A 110 6.65 -6.34 0.59
CA LEU A 110 8.04 -6.48 0.19
C LEU A 110 9.00 -6.19 1.34
N VAL A 111 10.08 -6.96 1.46
CA VAL A 111 11.23 -6.63 2.30
C VAL A 111 12.53 -7.09 1.63
N VAL A 112 13.61 -6.34 1.80
CA VAL A 112 14.97 -6.73 1.39
C VAL A 112 15.73 -7.18 2.63
N ASP A 113 16.28 -8.40 2.62
CA ASP A 113 17.06 -8.95 3.74
C ASP A 113 18.47 -8.34 3.85
N ARG A 114 19.25 -8.77 4.87
CA ARG A 114 20.63 -8.29 5.08
C ARG A 114 21.58 -8.63 3.95
N GLN A 115 21.29 -9.69 3.20
CA GLN A 115 22.09 -10.17 2.08
C GLN A 115 21.69 -9.55 0.75
N GLY A 116 20.59 -8.74 0.73
CA GLY A 116 20.04 -8.10 -0.45
C GLY A 116 19.04 -8.97 -1.22
N TYR A 117 18.63 -10.14 -0.71
CA TYR A 117 17.54 -10.88 -1.32
C TYR A 117 16.19 -10.17 -1.05
N ILE A 118 15.34 -10.20 -2.05
CA ILE A 118 14.05 -9.54 -2.01
C ILE A 118 12.99 -10.59 -1.73
N HIS A 119 12.18 -10.36 -0.71
CA HIS A 119 11.10 -11.24 -0.27
C HIS A 119 9.76 -10.60 -0.58
N LEU A 120 8.81 -11.38 -1.11
CA LEU A 120 7.40 -10.99 -1.26
C LEU A 120 6.49 -12.02 -0.60
N VAL A 121 5.47 -11.53 0.12
CA VAL A 121 4.37 -12.36 0.63
C VAL A 121 3.06 -11.82 0.08
N PHE A 122 2.21 -12.70 -0.48
CA PHE A 122 0.99 -12.33 -1.21
C PHE A 122 -0.03 -13.47 -1.30
N GLY A 123 -1.19 -13.19 -1.92
CA GLY A 123 -2.06 -14.19 -2.56
C GLY A 123 -3.10 -14.86 -1.66
N SER A 124 -3.44 -14.28 -0.50
CA SER A 124 -4.41 -14.89 0.40
C SER A 124 -5.44 -13.90 0.95
N HIS A 125 -6.69 -14.39 1.07
CA HIS A 125 -7.73 -13.85 1.92
C HIS A 125 -8.18 -14.94 2.88
N GLY A 126 -7.47 -15.09 3.98
CA GLY A 126 -7.67 -16.10 4.99
C GLY A 126 -7.10 -17.49 4.66
N GLY A 127 -6.82 -17.79 3.41
CA GLY A 127 -6.30 -19.07 2.94
C GLY A 127 -7.36 -20.16 2.77
N ASP A 128 -7.32 -20.87 1.64
CA ASP A 128 -8.21 -21.99 1.34
C ASP A 128 -7.66 -23.28 1.99
N PRO A 129 -8.45 -24.02 2.76
CA PRO A 129 -8.04 -25.27 3.43
C PRO A 129 -7.49 -26.35 2.52
N LYS A 130 -7.81 -26.31 1.22
CA LYS A 130 -7.24 -27.25 0.25
C LYS A 130 -5.72 -27.15 0.13
N TYR A 131 -5.13 -26.03 0.53
CA TYR A 131 -3.68 -25.81 0.48
C TYR A 131 -2.96 -26.20 1.78
N GLY A 132 -3.68 -26.49 2.87
CA GLY A 132 -3.09 -26.91 4.13
C GLY A 132 -3.97 -26.59 5.34
N ARG A 133 -3.45 -26.88 6.54
CA ARG A 133 -4.13 -26.57 7.79
C ARG A 133 -3.65 -25.24 8.34
N ASN A 134 -4.56 -24.50 8.97
CA ASN A 134 -4.19 -23.35 9.77
C ASN A 134 -3.45 -23.84 11.04
N PRO A 135 -2.20 -23.41 11.30
CA PRO A 135 -1.43 -23.89 12.44
C PRO A 135 -2.04 -23.50 13.79
N LEU A 136 -2.91 -22.49 13.84
CA LEU A 136 -3.64 -22.08 15.03
C LEU A 136 -5.02 -22.76 15.16
N GLY A 137 -5.29 -23.76 14.32
CA GLY A 137 -6.45 -24.64 14.45
C GLY A 137 -7.78 -24.04 14.01
N GLU A 138 -7.83 -22.78 13.62
CA GLU A 138 -9.07 -22.10 13.26
C GLU A 138 -9.35 -22.21 11.77
N PHE A 139 -10.60 -22.49 11.44
CA PHE A 139 -11.09 -22.57 10.07
C PHE A 139 -12.29 -21.65 9.87
N PHE A 140 -12.31 -20.92 8.75
CA PHE A 140 -13.36 -19.97 8.47
C PHE A 140 -13.91 -20.13 7.06
N MET A 141 -15.23 -20.10 6.94
CA MET A 141 -15.90 -20.12 5.65
C MET A 141 -15.62 -18.82 4.87
N GLY A 142 -15.54 -18.96 3.55
CA GLY A 142 -15.34 -17.82 2.63
C GLY A 142 -13.88 -17.39 2.44
N THR A 143 -12.93 -18.12 3.03
CA THR A 143 -11.50 -17.89 2.81
C THR A 143 -11.07 -18.33 1.40
N LYS A 144 -10.08 -17.64 0.84
CA LYS A 144 -9.59 -17.86 -0.53
C LYS A 144 -8.07 -17.78 -0.60
N GLY A 145 -7.52 -18.38 -1.65
CA GLY A 145 -6.11 -18.27 -2.00
C GLY A 145 -5.17 -19.00 -1.05
N LYS A 146 -3.91 -18.76 -1.22
CA LYS A 146 -2.80 -19.28 -0.44
C LYS A 146 -1.83 -18.16 -0.15
N MET A 147 -1.51 -17.91 1.12
CA MET A 147 -0.42 -17.03 1.47
C MET A 147 0.89 -17.67 0.95
N THR A 148 1.54 -16.98 0.03
CA THR A 148 2.70 -17.48 -0.69
C THR A 148 3.89 -16.56 -0.42
N HIS A 149 5.04 -17.16 -0.10
CA HIS A 149 6.32 -16.47 0.03
C HIS A 149 7.20 -16.78 -1.16
N VAL A 150 7.70 -15.74 -1.82
CA VAL A 150 8.72 -15.86 -2.87
C VAL A 150 9.93 -15.02 -2.53
N VAL A 151 11.10 -15.47 -2.99
CA VAL A 151 12.37 -14.79 -2.77
C VAL A 151 13.11 -14.70 -4.08
N SER A 152 13.77 -13.57 -4.36
CA SER A 152 14.63 -13.41 -5.53
C SER A 152 15.73 -14.48 -5.56
N VAL A 153 16.11 -14.96 -6.75
CA VAL A 153 17.13 -16.02 -6.88
C VAL A 153 18.52 -15.47 -6.56
N LYS A 154 18.74 -14.18 -6.80
CA LYS A 154 19.99 -13.47 -6.52
C LYS A 154 19.69 -12.16 -5.75
N PRO A 155 20.66 -11.69 -4.92
CA PRO A 155 20.55 -10.39 -4.28
C PRO A 155 20.37 -9.27 -5.30
N GLY A 156 19.43 -8.35 -5.03
CA GLY A 156 19.16 -7.19 -5.86
C GLY A 156 18.59 -7.45 -7.27
N ASP A 157 18.38 -8.70 -7.64
CA ASP A 157 17.94 -9.09 -8.98
C ASP A 157 16.45 -9.49 -8.95
N ILE A 158 15.62 -8.74 -9.68
CA ILE A 158 14.17 -9.00 -9.78
C ILE A 158 13.79 -9.91 -10.95
N SER A 159 14.75 -10.41 -11.75
CA SER A 159 14.48 -11.16 -12.97
C SER A 159 14.00 -12.60 -12.73
N ALA A 160 14.32 -13.21 -11.59
CA ALA A 160 13.99 -14.59 -11.28
C ALA A 160 13.63 -14.80 -9.81
N TRP A 161 12.62 -15.64 -9.57
CA TRP A 161 12.02 -15.86 -8.27
C TRP A 161 11.89 -17.34 -7.94
N ARG A 162 11.98 -17.68 -6.66
CA ARG A 162 11.71 -19.03 -6.15
C ARG A 162 10.63 -18.96 -5.06
N VAL A 163 9.71 -19.91 -5.09
CA VAL A 163 8.74 -20.12 -4.02
C VAL A 163 9.45 -20.77 -2.83
N VAL A 164 9.14 -20.29 -1.63
CA VAL A 164 9.65 -20.84 -0.37
C VAL A 164 8.47 -21.32 0.48
N ASP A 165 8.49 -22.57 0.89
CA ASP A 165 7.42 -23.18 1.69
C ASP A 165 7.78 -23.14 3.18
N ASN A 166 7.83 -21.94 3.75
CA ASN A 166 8.31 -21.70 5.10
C ASN A 166 7.38 -20.81 5.94
N ILE A 167 6.21 -20.46 5.41
CA ILE A 167 5.16 -19.74 6.12
C ILE A 167 3.81 -20.48 5.99
N PRO A 168 2.84 -20.27 6.90
CA PRO A 168 1.52 -20.86 6.76
C PRO A 168 0.82 -20.40 5.48
N VAL A 169 -0.03 -21.27 4.93
CA VAL A 169 -0.87 -20.96 3.76
C VAL A 169 -2.04 -20.03 4.10
N HIS A 170 -2.33 -19.85 5.38
CA HIS A 170 -3.42 -19.03 5.89
C HIS A 170 -2.90 -17.67 6.34
N GLY A 171 -3.44 -16.61 5.79
CA GLY A 171 -3.10 -15.24 6.14
C GLY A 171 -3.94 -14.21 5.40
N THR A 172 -3.97 -13.00 5.91
CA THR A 172 -4.56 -11.82 5.27
C THR A 172 -3.82 -10.58 5.76
N TYR A 173 -3.65 -9.56 4.92
CA TYR A 173 -3.02 -8.29 5.27
C TYR A 173 -1.57 -8.42 5.72
N ASN A 174 -0.75 -9.04 4.89
CA ASN A 174 0.66 -9.28 5.16
C ASN A 174 1.45 -7.99 5.36
N GLN A 175 2.29 -7.96 6.40
CA GLN A 175 3.12 -6.80 6.73
C GLN A 175 4.50 -7.28 7.16
N TRP A 176 5.54 -6.72 6.54
CA TRP A 176 6.92 -6.98 6.93
C TRP A 176 7.46 -5.89 7.84
N VAL A 177 8.10 -6.28 8.92
CA VAL A 177 8.94 -5.40 9.72
C VAL A 177 10.34 -6.00 9.80
N LYS A 178 11.35 -5.24 9.37
CA LYS A 178 12.76 -5.59 9.52
C LYS A 178 13.36 -4.68 10.58
N VAL A 179 13.79 -5.23 11.68
CA VAL A 179 14.40 -4.47 12.78
C VAL A 179 15.92 -4.27 12.55
N PRO A 180 16.58 -3.33 13.28
CA PRO A 180 17.96 -2.94 12.98
C PRO A 180 18.98 -4.09 12.99
N ASN A 181 18.79 -5.14 13.82
CA ASN A 181 19.64 -6.31 13.81
C ASN A 181 19.46 -7.23 12.60
N GLY A 182 18.47 -6.92 11.72
CA GLY A 182 18.14 -7.65 10.51
C GLY A 182 17.11 -8.77 10.69
N ASP A 183 16.63 -9.03 11.91
CA ASP A 183 15.54 -9.98 12.12
C ASP A 183 14.29 -9.52 11.36
N LEU A 184 13.57 -10.47 10.77
CA LEU A 184 12.35 -10.22 10.03
C LEU A 184 11.14 -10.65 10.84
N TYR A 185 10.13 -9.79 10.91
CA TYR A 185 8.83 -10.09 11.47
C TYR A 185 7.79 -10.04 10.36
N LEU A 186 7.02 -11.11 10.21
CA LEU A 186 5.88 -11.17 9.31
C LEU A 186 4.61 -11.11 10.15
N PHE A 187 3.92 -9.97 10.10
CA PHE A 187 2.61 -9.77 10.71
C PHE A 187 1.50 -10.07 9.71
N TYR A 188 0.41 -10.67 10.17
CA TYR A 188 -0.77 -10.93 9.36
C TYR A 188 -1.96 -11.33 10.24
N ARG A 189 -3.17 -11.21 9.73
CA ARG A 189 -4.33 -11.85 10.32
C ARG A 189 -4.32 -13.30 9.84
N HIS A 190 -4.28 -14.29 10.76
CA HIS A 190 -3.97 -15.69 10.43
C HIS A 190 -5.10 -16.47 9.76
N GLY A 191 -6.16 -15.81 9.38
CA GLY A 191 -7.30 -16.34 8.66
C GLY A 191 -8.09 -15.22 8.00
N GLY A 192 -9.38 -15.45 7.80
CA GLY A 192 -10.32 -14.42 7.38
C GLY A 192 -10.68 -13.47 8.53
N HIS A 193 -11.87 -12.90 8.49
CA HIS A 193 -12.31 -11.90 9.48
C HIS A 193 -12.36 -12.44 10.92
N ARG A 194 -12.63 -13.72 11.11
CA ARG A 194 -12.77 -14.38 12.42
C ARG A 194 -11.45 -14.96 12.91
N SER A 195 -10.40 -14.16 12.96
CA SER A 195 -9.09 -14.66 13.34
C SER A 195 -8.25 -13.58 14.04
N ASP A 196 -7.27 -14.05 14.79
CA ASP A 196 -6.34 -13.19 15.50
C ASP A 196 -5.36 -12.52 14.53
N TRP A 197 -4.82 -11.39 14.91
CA TRP A 197 -3.58 -10.90 14.36
C TRP A 197 -2.41 -11.60 15.03
N VAL A 198 -1.46 -12.02 14.23
CA VAL A 198 -0.28 -12.78 14.67
C VAL A 198 0.99 -12.23 14.05
N TYR A 199 2.13 -12.63 14.60
CA TYR A 199 3.40 -12.50 13.90
C TYR A 199 4.21 -13.79 13.97
N GLN A 200 5.12 -13.92 13.02
CA GLN A 200 6.20 -14.89 13.02
C GLN A 200 7.53 -14.16 12.89
N LYS A 201 8.55 -14.62 13.64
CA LYS A 201 9.90 -14.07 13.61
C LYS A 201 10.84 -14.99 12.86
N SER A 202 11.69 -14.41 12.01
CA SER A 202 12.85 -15.05 11.41
C SER A 202 14.14 -14.34 11.88
N ILE A 203 15.15 -15.11 12.24
CA ILE A 203 16.48 -14.61 12.64
C ILE A 203 17.56 -14.99 11.62
N ASP A 204 17.17 -15.61 10.52
CA ASP A 204 18.03 -16.20 9.49
C ASP A 204 17.69 -15.71 8.08
N ASP A 205 17.37 -14.40 7.96
CA ASP A 205 17.06 -13.75 6.69
C ASP A 205 15.87 -14.39 5.95
N GLY A 206 14.81 -14.74 6.70
CA GLY A 206 13.56 -15.27 6.13
C GLY A 206 13.65 -16.73 5.63
N ARG A 207 14.69 -17.48 5.98
CA ARG A 207 14.81 -18.90 5.61
C ARG A 207 13.90 -19.78 6.44
N THR A 208 13.80 -19.50 7.73
CA THR A 208 12.89 -20.16 8.65
C THR A 208 12.14 -19.14 9.51
N PHE A 209 10.96 -19.52 9.97
CA PHE A 209 10.12 -18.71 10.86
C PHE A 209 9.74 -19.49 12.11
N ALA A 210 9.77 -18.81 13.26
CA ALA A 210 9.20 -19.34 14.48
C ALA A 210 7.68 -19.58 14.34
N ALA A 211 7.10 -20.33 15.27
CA ALA A 211 5.66 -20.53 15.34
C ALA A 211 4.92 -19.17 15.45
N PRO A 212 3.70 -19.05 14.89
CA PRO A 212 2.91 -17.85 15.01
C PRO A 212 2.56 -17.51 16.46
N VAL A 213 2.75 -16.24 16.82
CA VAL A 213 2.38 -15.68 18.13
C VAL A 213 1.14 -14.81 17.97
N SER A 214 0.05 -15.14 18.69
CA SER A 214 -1.17 -14.34 18.67
C SER A 214 -0.97 -13.03 19.43
N VAL A 215 -1.29 -11.91 18.80
CA VAL A 215 -1.10 -10.54 19.33
C VAL A 215 -2.43 -9.89 19.71
N LEU A 216 -3.39 -9.84 18.79
CA LEU A 216 -4.72 -9.29 19.02
C LEU A 216 -5.76 -10.39 18.87
N LYS A 217 -6.52 -10.64 19.95
CA LYS A 217 -7.53 -11.69 19.98
C LYS A 217 -8.82 -11.21 19.32
N HIS A 218 -9.31 -11.92 18.32
CA HIS A 218 -10.69 -11.74 17.87
C HIS A 218 -11.68 -12.10 19.00
N LYS A 219 -12.89 -11.58 18.90
CA LYS A 219 -13.91 -11.78 19.94
C LYS A 219 -15.22 -12.23 19.32
N VAL A 220 -15.88 -13.21 19.92
CA VAL A 220 -17.25 -13.55 19.56
C VAL A 220 -18.14 -12.32 19.76
N SER A 221 -18.86 -11.95 18.70
CA SER A 221 -19.73 -10.77 18.75
C SER A 221 -20.85 -10.95 19.78
N ALA A 222 -21.07 -9.91 20.59
CA ALA A 222 -22.21 -9.90 21.51
C ALA A 222 -23.57 -9.89 20.79
N ALA A 223 -23.60 -9.40 19.53
CA ALA A 223 -24.82 -9.34 18.74
C ALA A 223 -25.16 -10.66 18.03
N SER A 224 -24.18 -11.54 17.82
CA SER A 224 -24.39 -12.85 17.19
C SER A 224 -23.27 -13.83 17.54
N PRO A 225 -23.58 -15.02 18.06
CA PRO A 225 -22.57 -16.02 18.39
C PRO A 225 -21.89 -16.62 17.17
N THR A 226 -22.39 -16.40 15.96
CA THR A 226 -21.83 -16.90 14.71
C THR A 226 -20.92 -15.88 14.01
N VAL A 227 -20.78 -14.68 14.57
CA VAL A 227 -19.98 -13.59 14.02
C VAL A 227 -18.96 -13.14 15.04
N ASN A 228 -17.76 -12.92 14.61
CA ASN A 228 -16.68 -12.45 15.47
C ASN A 228 -16.35 -10.99 15.17
N ASP A 229 -16.14 -10.22 16.23
CA ASP A 229 -15.48 -8.93 16.15
C ASP A 229 -14.00 -9.14 15.84
N SER A 230 -13.38 -8.20 15.17
CA SER A 230 -12.01 -8.31 14.70
C SER A 230 -11.25 -6.99 14.85
N TRP A 231 -10.02 -6.99 14.38
CA TRP A 231 -9.13 -5.85 14.41
C TRP A 231 -8.58 -5.55 13.02
N TYR A 232 -8.26 -4.29 12.76
CA TYR A 232 -7.37 -3.89 11.69
C TYR A 232 -6.16 -3.25 12.34
N ALA A 233 -4.97 -3.80 12.07
CA ALA A 233 -3.75 -3.41 12.74
C ALA A 233 -2.65 -3.11 11.71
N TRP A 234 -1.77 -2.20 12.05
CA TRP A 234 -0.63 -1.76 11.28
C TRP A 234 0.62 -1.80 12.15
N PHE A 235 1.70 -2.40 11.67
CA PHE A 235 2.93 -2.64 12.41
C PHE A 235 4.12 -2.11 11.64
N ASP A 236 5.03 -1.37 12.27
CA ASP A 236 6.27 -0.92 11.64
C ASP A 236 7.39 -0.77 12.65
N ASN A 237 8.57 -0.40 12.18
CA ASN A 237 9.71 -0.11 13.03
C ASN A 237 9.37 1.00 14.02
N GLY A 238 9.68 0.76 15.28
CA GLY A 238 9.69 1.75 16.32
C GLY A 238 11.08 2.39 16.47
N TRP A 239 11.41 2.84 17.67
CA TRP A 239 12.73 3.35 18.00
C TRP A 239 13.68 2.22 18.41
N GLY A 240 14.87 2.16 17.81
CA GLY A 240 15.85 1.11 18.10
C GLY A 240 15.27 -0.28 17.82
N ASP A 241 15.34 -1.16 18.82
CA ASP A 241 14.87 -2.54 18.72
C ASP A 241 13.39 -2.71 19.08
N THR A 242 12.55 -1.72 18.74
CA THR A 242 11.11 -1.80 18.98
C THR A 242 10.30 -1.90 17.69
N ILE A 243 9.10 -2.47 17.79
CA ILE A 243 8.07 -2.43 16.75
C ILE A 243 6.89 -1.65 17.29
N THR A 244 6.43 -0.66 16.53
CA THR A 244 5.24 0.14 16.83
C THR A 244 4.00 -0.51 16.22
N ALA A 245 2.85 -0.38 16.88
CA ALA A 245 1.58 -0.92 16.40
C ALA A 245 0.43 0.04 16.66
N SER A 246 -0.30 0.40 15.61
CA SER A 246 -1.58 1.10 15.68
C SER A 246 -2.70 0.19 15.24
N TYR A 247 -3.88 0.30 15.83
CA TYR A 247 -4.99 -0.57 15.45
C TYR A 247 -6.35 0.01 15.82
N ILE A 248 -7.38 -0.54 15.19
CA ILE A 248 -8.79 -0.18 15.41
C ILE A 248 -9.62 -1.43 15.64
N TYR A 249 -10.77 -1.27 16.26
CA TYR A 249 -11.72 -2.35 16.51
C TYR A 249 -12.83 -2.37 15.48
N HIS A 250 -13.19 -3.56 15.02
CA HIS A 250 -14.30 -3.78 14.12
C HIS A 250 -15.37 -4.64 14.80
N PRO A 251 -16.36 -4.06 15.47
CA PRO A 251 -17.49 -4.82 15.98
C PRO A 251 -18.33 -5.34 14.82
N CYS A 252 -18.69 -6.61 14.87
CA CYS A 252 -19.54 -7.24 13.85
C CYS A 252 -20.95 -7.40 14.40
N ALA A 253 -21.82 -6.45 14.09
CA ALA A 253 -23.22 -6.47 14.56
C ALA A 253 -24.05 -7.58 13.90
N ASN A 254 -23.60 -8.09 12.75
CA ASN A 254 -24.31 -9.13 11.98
C ASN A 254 -23.37 -9.78 10.95
N PRO A 255 -23.79 -10.88 10.28
CA PRO A 255 -22.98 -11.57 9.27
C PRO A 255 -22.59 -10.72 8.04
N LYS A 256 -23.19 -9.56 7.85
CA LYS A 256 -22.90 -8.66 6.72
C LYS A 256 -21.70 -7.74 6.96
N HIS A 257 -21.08 -7.77 8.13
CA HIS A 257 -19.92 -6.94 8.48
C HIS A 257 -20.10 -5.42 8.24
N ASN A 258 -21.32 -4.92 8.37
CA ASN A 258 -21.66 -3.52 8.07
C ASN A 258 -21.58 -2.58 9.28
N ALA A 259 -21.09 -3.06 10.43
CA ALA A 259 -20.87 -2.22 11.60
C ALA A 259 -19.70 -1.26 11.37
N HIS A 260 -19.76 -0.10 12.02
CA HIS A 260 -18.67 0.87 11.96
C HIS A 260 -17.45 0.34 12.69
N ARG A 261 -16.29 0.44 12.05
CA ARG A 261 -15.00 0.32 12.71
C ARG A 261 -14.83 1.51 13.63
N GLN A 262 -14.30 1.30 14.82
CA GLN A 262 -14.27 2.33 15.85
C GLN A 262 -13.02 2.26 16.71
N ASN A 263 -12.77 3.32 17.44
CA ASN A 263 -11.69 3.50 18.40
C ASN A 263 -10.31 3.49 17.77
N THR A 264 -9.35 4.06 18.48
CA THR A 264 -7.95 4.04 18.07
C THR A 264 -7.09 3.58 19.23
N TYR A 265 -6.12 2.71 18.94
CA TYR A 265 -5.28 2.05 19.95
C TYR A 265 -3.82 2.10 19.54
N TYR A 266 -2.93 1.99 20.53
CA TYR A 266 -1.48 1.89 20.33
C TYR A 266 -0.85 0.93 21.31
N MET A 267 0.13 0.16 20.83
CA MET A 267 1.06 -0.65 21.63
C MET A 267 2.40 -0.78 20.92
N GLN A 268 3.40 -1.31 21.63
CA GLN A 268 4.73 -1.53 21.09
C GLN A 268 5.33 -2.84 21.58
N LEU A 269 6.22 -3.43 20.77
CA LEU A 269 7.00 -4.61 21.10
C LEU A 269 8.46 -4.21 21.29
N ASP A 270 9.05 -4.60 22.40
CA ASP A 270 10.51 -4.69 22.57
C ASP A 270 10.97 -6.03 21.95
N THR A 271 11.75 -5.98 20.88
CA THR A 271 12.13 -7.18 20.13
C THR A 271 13.23 -8.00 20.79
N GLN A 272 13.97 -7.42 21.75
CA GLN A 272 15.00 -8.12 22.51
C GLN A 272 14.37 -8.99 23.62
N SER A 273 13.44 -8.41 24.38
CA SER A 273 12.74 -9.15 25.45
C SER A 273 11.52 -9.93 24.97
N GLY A 274 10.99 -9.62 23.78
CA GLY A 274 9.72 -10.16 23.29
C GLY A 274 8.49 -9.61 24.02
N GLN A 275 8.66 -8.54 24.82
CA GLN A 275 7.60 -7.99 25.67
C GLN A 275 6.82 -6.90 24.96
N TRP A 276 5.51 -7.08 24.90
CA TRP A 276 4.56 -6.05 24.48
C TRP A 276 4.21 -5.13 25.65
N SER A 277 4.08 -3.84 25.35
CA SER A 277 3.70 -2.82 26.32
C SER A 277 2.81 -1.75 25.69
N ASN A 278 2.09 -1.02 26.52
CA ASN A 278 1.45 0.23 26.10
C ASN A 278 2.49 1.37 26.00
N VAL A 279 2.06 2.55 25.58
CA VAL A 279 2.94 3.72 25.41
C VAL A 279 3.61 4.19 26.72
N GLN A 280 3.03 3.85 27.88
CA GLN A 280 3.55 4.17 29.22
C GLN A 280 4.50 3.09 29.78
N GLY A 281 4.75 2.01 29.01
CA GLY A 281 5.61 0.90 29.40
C GLY A 281 4.89 -0.17 30.25
N ALA A 282 3.58 -0.08 30.47
CA ALA A 282 2.84 -1.13 31.15
C ALA A 282 2.78 -2.40 30.28
N ARG A 283 3.20 -3.54 30.86
CA ARG A 283 3.26 -4.82 30.14
C ARG A 283 1.87 -5.31 29.74
N LEU A 284 1.79 -5.86 28.55
CA LEU A 284 0.57 -6.46 28.00
C LEU A 284 0.70 -7.99 28.02
N ALA A 285 -0.33 -8.65 28.51
CA ALA A 285 -0.48 -10.10 28.32
C ALA A 285 -0.98 -10.38 26.91
N LEU A 286 -0.39 -11.37 26.23
CA LEU A 286 -0.82 -11.80 24.90
C LEU A 286 -1.74 -13.03 24.97
N PRO A 287 -2.67 -13.15 24.03
CA PRO A 287 -3.11 -12.12 23.09
C PRO A 287 -3.90 -11.00 23.78
N VAL A 288 -3.72 -9.77 23.30
CA VAL A 288 -4.49 -8.61 23.79
C VAL A 288 -5.96 -8.79 23.42
N THR A 289 -6.84 -8.78 24.40
CA THR A 289 -8.29 -8.87 24.22
C THR A 289 -8.93 -7.49 24.10
N LYS A 290 -10.21 -7.41 23.70
CA LYS A 290 -10.94 -6.14 23.62
C LYS A 290 -10.94 -5.41 24.98
N GLU A 291 -11.15 -6.16 26.06
CA GLU A 291 -11.20 -5.64 27.41
C GLU A 291 -9.84 -5.07 27.85
N SER A 292 -8.76 -5.81 27.62
CA SER A 292 -7.40 -5.34 27.95
C SER A 292 -6.95 -4.19 27.04
N ALA A 293 -7.36 -4.19 25.76
CA ALA A 293 -7.09 -3.09 24.85
C ALA A 293 -7.74 -1.79 25.31
N ASP A 294 -9.02 -1.83 25.72
CA ASP A 294 -9.75 -0.67 26.22
C ASP A 294 -9.13 -0.08 27.48
N GLN A 295 -8.62 -0.95 28.36
CA GLN A 295 -8.02 -0.51 29.61
C GLN A 295 -6.61 0.06 29.46
N LEU A 296 -5.81 -0.49 28.55
CA LEU A 296 -4.36 -0.28 28.55
C LEU A 296 -3.84 0.44 27.34
N THR A 297 -4.51 0.35 26.20
CA THR A 297 -3.96 0.79 24.89
C THR A 297 -4.87 1.75 24.13
N LEU A 298 -6.06 2.04 24.63
CA LEU A 298 -7.01 2.97 24.04
C LEU A 298 -6.45 4.39 24.02
N ILE A 299 -6.47 5.02 22.83
CA ILE A 299 -6.11 6.43 22.64
C ILE A 299 -7.37 7.30 22.62
N GLU A 300 -8.34 6.90 21.81
CA GLU A 300 -9.62 7.61 21.66
C GLU A 300 -10.76 6.61 21.47
N ASP A 301 -11.83 6.81 22.24
CA ASP A 301 -13.14 6.25 21.94
C ASP A 301 -13.83 7.16 20.92
N THR A 302 -13.98 6.67 19.70
CA THR A 302 -14.55 7.46 18.60
C THR A 302 -16.08 7.42 18.57
N GLY A 303 -16.71 6.65 19.45
CA GLY A 303 -18.17 6.53 19.53
C GLY A 303 -18.78 6.08 18.21
N THR A 304 -19.58 6.95 17.60
CA THR A 304 -20.25 6.68 16.31
C THR A 304 -19.42 7.09 15.08
N VAL A 305 -18.26 7.71 15.27
CA VAL A 305 -17.40 8.10 14.16
C VAL A 305 -16.66 6.87 13.66
N ARG A 306 -16.91 6.51 12.40
CA ARG A 306 -16.19 5.42 11.74
C ARG A 306 -14.73 5.76 11.57
N THR A 307 -13.85 4.85 11.99
CA THR A 307 -12.41 4.90 11.70
C THR A 307 -12.01 3.83 10.69
N THR A 308 -10.81 3.97 10.12
CA THR A 308 -10.14 2.91 9.38
C THR A 308 -8.76 2.68 10.00
N HIS A 309 -8.03 1.64 9.54
CA HIS A 309 -6.66 1.44 9.99
C HIS A 309 -5.85 2.71 9.77
N GLY A 310 -4.96 3.00 10.71
CA GLY A 310 -4.05 4.14 10.65
C GLY A 310 -2.61 3.69 10.56
N THR A 311 -1.71 4.63 10.36
CA THR A 311 -0.26 4.42 10.36
C THR A 311 0.35 4.99 11.64
N ALA A 312 1.52 4.48 12.06
CA ALA A 312 2.21 4.89 13.27
C ALA A 312 3.72 4.92 13.06
N HIS A 313 4.33 6.06 13.31
CA HIS A 313 5.78 6.23 13.31
C HIS A 313 6.22 6.83 14.65
N VAL A 314 7.51 6.81 14.91
CA VAL A 314 8.07 7.35 16.16
C VAL A 314 9.07 8.46 15.86
N ASP A 315 9.18 9.43 16.78
CA ASP A 315 10.22 10.45 16.73
C ASP A 315 11.58 9.91 17.24
N ALA A 316 12.61 10.74 17.19
CA ALA A 316 13.95 10.38 17.66
C ALA A 316 14.04 10.11 19.18
N ALA A 317 12.99 10.38 19.94
CA ALA A 317 12.87 10.02 21.36
C ALA A 317 12.01 8.76 21.59
N GLY A 318 11.60 8.06 20.51
CA GLY A 318 10.73 6.89 20.56
C GLY A 318 9.27 7.20 20.87
N ARG A 319 8.83 8.46 20.75
CA ARG A 319 7.45 8.85 21.02
C ARG A 319 6.61 8.63 19.78
N PRO A 320 5.45 7.96 19.92
CA PRO A 320 4.60 7.66 18.78
C PRO A 320 3.82 8.87 18.27
N HIS A 321 3.74 8.95 16.95
CA HIS A 321 2.87 9.78 16.15
C HIS A 321 1.98 8.87 15.32
N LEU A 322 0.68 9.14 15.27
CA LEU A 322 -0.27 8.29 14.57
C LEU A 322 -1.21 9.11 13.69
N VAL A 323 -1.69 8.48 12.65
CA VAL A 323 -2.67 9.04 11.73
C VAL A 323 -3.77 8.02 11.51
N PHE A 324 -5.03 8.43 11.72
CA PHE A 324 -6.20 7.60 11.46
C PHE A 324 -7.23 8.37 10.62
N PRO A 325 -7.72 7.81 9.52
CA PRO A 325 -8.93 8.30 8.88
C PRO A 325 -10.12 8.12 9.83
N ALA A 326 -10.89 9.19 10.05
CA ALA A 326 -12.02 9.22 10.95
C ALA A 326 -13.16 10.05 10.36
N GLY A 327 -14.24 9.40 9.92
CA GLY A 327 -15.34 10.06 9.22
C GLY A 327 -14.91 10.61 7.87
N LYS A 328 -14.88 11.94 7.74
CA LYS A 328 -14.40 12.66 6.55
C LYS A 328 -12.96 13.16 6.70
N ASP A 329 -12.43 13.11 7.92
CA ASP A 329 -11.17 13.70 8.30
C ASP A 329 -10.08 12.64 8.39
N VAL A 330 -8.85 13.08 8.32
CA VAL A 330 -7.68 12.36 8.81
C VAL A 330 -7.28 13.02 10.13
N ARG A 331 -7.21 12.23 11.21
CA ARG A 331 -6.85 12.71 12.56
C ARG A 331 -5.42 12.33 12.86
N TYR A 332 -4.69 13.32 13.39
CA TYR A 332 -3.33 13.13 13.86
C TYR A 332 -3.30 13.08 15.39
N TYR A 333 -2.52 12.15 15.94
CA TYR A 333 -2.31 11.92 17.36
C TYR A 333 -0.82 11.90 17.66
N ARG A 334 -0.44 12.41 18.80
CA ARG A 334 0.94 12.42 19.26
C ARG A 334 1.01 12.15 20.76
N TRP A 335 1.97 11.32 21.16
CA TRP A 335 2.36 11.14 22.54
C TRP A 335 3.44 12.17 22.92
N ASP A 336 3.21 13.01 23.93
CA ASP A 336 4.18 14.05 24.33
C ASP A 336 5.21 13.56 25.36
N GLY A 337 5.11 12.31 25.79
CA GLY A 337 5.91 11.67 26.84
C GLY A 337 5.15 11.52 28.17
N LYS A 338 3.94 12.09 28.26
CA LYS A 338 3.08 12.03 29.47
C LYS A 338 1.63 11.65 29.12
N ALA A 339 1.12 12.22 28.04
CA ALA A 339 -0.27 12.02 27.60
C ALA A 339 -0.37 12.04 26.09
N TRP A 340 -1.43 11.41 25.57
CA TRP A 340 -1.87 11.62 24.19
C TRP A 340 -2.43 13.03 24.05
N GLN A 341 -1.94 13.77 23.07
CA GLN A 341 -2.52 15.06 22.73
C GLN A 341 -3.91 14.86 22.14
N LYS A 342 -4.78 15.85 22.32
CA LYS A 342 -6.10 15.84 21.69
C LYS A 342 -5.91 15.76 20.16
N PRO A 343 -6.61 14.82 19.48
CA PRO A 343 -6.45 14.66 18.04
C PRO A 343 -6.83 15.94 17.28
N VAL A 344 -6.06 16.22 16.24
CA VAL A 344 -6.29 17.36 15.36
C VAL A 344 -6.59 16.81 13.96
N ALA A 345 -7.63 17.34 13.32
CA ALA A 345 -7.94 17.04 11.95
C ALA A 345 -6.89 17.67 11.01
N VAL A 346 -6.40 16.88 10.06
CA VAL A 346 -5.53 17.35 8.98
C VAL A 346 -6.42 17.70 7.79
N GLY A 347 -6.19 18.83 7.16
CA GLY A 347 -6.95 19.30 5.99
C GLY A 347 -7.96 20.40 6.31
N ALA A 348 -8.60 20.90 5.27
CA ALA A 348 -9.60 21.96 5.37
C ALA A 348 -11.00 21.38 5.62
N ALA A 349 -11.83 22.14 6.30
CA ALA A 349 -13.23 21.77 6.52
C ALA A 349 -13.96 21.60 5.17
N GLY A 350 -14.62 20.46 4.98
CA GLY A 350 -15.37 20.13 3.76
C GLY A 350 -14.60 19.31 2.73
N GLU A 351 -13.29 19.19 2.82
CA GLU A 351 -12.52 18.27 2.00
C GLU A 351 -12.66 16.84 2.56
N ARG A 352 -12.76 15.86 1.67
CA ARG A 352 -12.73 14.45 2.06
C ARG A 352 -11.30 13.95 1.93
N MET A 353 -10.67 13.72 3.07
CA MET A 353 -9.35 13.10 3.13
C MET A 353 -9.47 11.58 2.99
N HIS A 354 -8.47 11.00 2.34
CA HIS A 354 -8.37 9.55 2.13
C HIS A 354 -7.14 8.99 2.83
N ASP A 355 -6.65 7.85 2.34
CA ASP A 355 -5.45 7.21 2.84
C ASP A 355 -4.20 8.06 2.67
N GLY A 356 -3.21 7.80 3.48
CA GLY A 356 -1.89 8.39 3.39
C GLY A 356 -0.95 7.91 4.48
N ASP A 357 0.26 8.42 4.45
CA ASP A 357 1.30 8.12 5.43
C ASP A 357 2.20 9.35 5.61
N PHE A 358 3.13 9.32 6.58
CA PHE A 358 3.84 10.51 7.01
C PHE A 358 5.28 10.24 7.45
N PHE A 359 6.10 11.30 7.44
CA PHE A 359 7.42 11.33 8.05
C PHE A 359 7.40 12.18 9.32
N VAL A 360 8.09 11.70 10.34
CA VAL A 360 8.38 12.46 11.57
C VAL A 360 9.79 13.01 11.48
N ASP A 361 9.93 14.28 11.06
CA ASP A 361 11.23 14.94 10.92
C ASP A 361 11.80 15.37 12.28
N SER A 362 10.92 15.70 13.22
CA SER A 362 11.24 16.00 14.61
C SER A 362 10.00 15.81 15.50
N PRO A 363 10.11 15.91 16.84
CA PRO A 363 8.95 15.81 17.71
C PRO A 363 7.82 16.81 17.40
N THR A 364 8.10 17.89 16.71
CA THR A 364 7.11 18.93 16.34
C THR A 364 6.95 19.13 14.85
N SER A 365 7.83 18.55 14.02
CA SER A 365 7.78 18.67 12.57
C SER A 365 7.40 17.34 11.93
N VAL A 366 6.28 17.32 11.20
CA VAL A 366 5.75 16.15 10.51
C VAL A 366 5.33 16.56 9.10
N ARG A 367 5.66 15.72 8.13
CA ARG A 367 5.23 15.86 6.74
C ARG A 367 4.37 14.65 6.36
N MET A 368 3.18 14.90 5.89
CA MET A 368 2.19 13.89 5.55
C MET A 368 1.81 13.99 4.08
N LEU A 369 1.80 12.88 3.37
CA LEU A 369 1.31 12.79 2.00
C LEU A 369 -0.08 12.15 2.01
N LEU A 370 -1.08 12.92 1.60
CA LEU A 370 -2.47 12.49 1.61
C LEU A 370 -3.09 12.59 0.22
N ALA A 371 -3.93 11.61 -0.11
CA ALA A 371 -4.89 11.72 -1.19
C ALA A 371 -6.17 12.36 -0.67
N GLN A 372 -6.73 13.30 -1.42
CA GLN A 372 -7.95 14.02 -1.06
C GLN A 372 -8.86 14.24 -2.25
N THR A 373 -10.15 14.38 -1.97
CA THR A 373 -11.16 14.80 -2.94
C THR A 373 -11.65 16.18 -2.57
N THR A 374 -11.54 17.11 -3.51
CA THR A 374 -11.99 18.49 -3.42
C THR A 374 -13.11 18.74 -4.43
N GLU A 375 -13.70 19.93 -4.44
CA GLU A 375 -14.65 20.33 -5.48
C GLU A 375 -14.01 20.37 -6.89
N ALA A 376 -12.70 20.62 -6.95
CA ALA A 376 -11.95 20.67 -8.21
C ALA A 376 -11.60 19.28 -8.77
N GLY A 377 -11.74 18.21 -7.98
CA GLY A 377 -11.41 16.83 -8.33
C GLY A 377 -10.60 16.13 -7.27
N HIS A 378 -9.75 15.21 -7.69
CA HIS A 378 -8.87 14.42 -6.81
C HIS A 378 -7.45 14.95 -6.87
N GLU A 379 -6.76 14.99 -5.74
CA GLU A 379 -5.37 15.42 -5.69
C GLU A 379 -4.58 14.67 -4.62
N ILE A 380 -3.25 14.74 -4.73
CA ILE A 380 -2.29 14.30 -3.74
C ILE A 380 -1.43 15.49 -3.38
N ALA A 381 -1.36 15.79 -2.09
CA ALA A 381 -0.63 16.94 -1.58
C ALA A 381 0.15 16.58 -0.30
N TRP A 382 1.27 17.31 -0.12
CA TRP A 382 1.93 17.38 1.18
C TRP A 382 1.12 18.22 2.15
N TRP A 383 1.06 17.75 3.40
CA TRP A 383 0.57 18.49 4.55
C TRP A 383 1.67 18.55 5.59
N ASN A 384 1.95 19.72 6.11
CA ASN A 384 3.10 19.96 6.98
C ASN A 384 2.66 20.63 8.28
N THR A 385 3.29 20.21 9.37
CA THR A 385 3.21 20.89 10.66
C THR A 385 4.61 21.12 11.22
N THR A 386 4.79 22.19 11.98
CA THR A 386 6.02 22.51 12.72
C THR A 386 5.76 22.78 14.20
N ASP A 387 4.52 22.64 14.63
CA ASP A 387 4.04 22.92 15.99
C ASP A 387 3.50 21.67 16.71
N GLY A 388 3.91 20.48 16.26
CA GLY A 388 3.51 19.21 16.84
C GLY A 388 2.10 18.78 16.45
N GLY A 389 1.58 19.25 15.30
CA GLY A 389 0.30 18.87 14.77
C GLY A 389 -0.88 19.73 15.24
N LEU A 390 -0.61 20.87 15.89
CA LEU A 390 -1.67 21.80 16.29
C LEU A 390 -2.26 22.53 15.09
N THR A 391 -1.40 22.85 14.09
CA THR A 391 -1.82 23.42 12.81
C THR A 391 -1.18 22.65 11.66
N TRP A 392 -1.92 22.58 10.53
CA TRP A 392 -1.48 21.89 9.32
C TRP A 392 -1.58 22.82 8.13
N LEU A 393 -0.50 22.91 7.37
CA LEU A 393 -0.40 23.71 6.16
C LEU A 393 -0.29 22.81 4.94
N LYS A 394 -1.16 23.05 3.97
CA LYS A 394 -1.08 22.38 2.68
C LYS A 394 0.16 22.91 1.92
N GLY A 395 1.00 21.98 1.51
CA GLY A 395 2.20 22.25 0.72
C GLY A 395 1.97 21.99 -0.77
N ALA A 396 3.01 21.48 -1.43
CA ALA A 396 2.96 21.20 -2.86
C ALA A 396 1.93 20.11 -3.20
N VAL A 397 1.14 20.36 -4.26
CA VAL A 397 0.28 19.37 -4.90
C VAL A 397 1.13 18.64 -5.94
N PHE A 398 1.28 17.32 -5.77
CA PHE A 398 2.04 16.51 -6.72
C PHE A 398 1.27 16.14 -7.96
N MET A 399 0.01 15.78 -7.76
CA MET A 399 -0.84 15.27 -8.80
C MET A 399 -2.27 15.72 -8.52
N ALA A 400 -2.93 16.22 -9.56
CA ALA A 400 -4.33 16.58 -9.51
C ALA A 400 -5.04 16.09 -10.77
N SER A 401 -6.29 15.62 -10.62
CA SER A 401 -7.09 15.19 -11.75
C SER A 401 -8.58 15.28 -11.46
N LYS A 402 -9.36 15.73 -12.44
CA LYS A 402 -10.82 15.66 -12.39
C LYS A 402 -11.35 14.25 -12.70
N GLU A 403 -10.56 13.48 -13.43
CA GLU A 403 -10.99 12.19 -14.00
C GLU A 403 -10.38 10.98 -13.30
N ARG A 404 -9.29 11.16 -12.53
CA ARG A 404 -8.56 10.08 -11.88
C ARG A 404 -8.58 10.24 -10.37
N SER A 405 -9.00 9.21 -9.67
CA SER A 405 -8.78 9.08 -8.23
C SER A 405 -7.47 8.35 -7.94
N PHE A 406 -6.96 8.50 -6.71
CA PHE A 406 -5.66 8.00 -6.32
C PHE A 406 -5.77 7.11 -5.08
N ASN A 407 -4.98 6.03 -5.06
CA ASN A 407 -4.70 5.22 -3.88
C ASN A 407 -3.22 5.32 -3.54
N LEU A 408 -2.90 5.27 -2.26
CA LEU A 408 -1.54 5.40 -1.73
C LEU A 408 -1.10 4.09 -1.07
N SER A 409 0.21 3.82 -1.11
CA SER A 409 0.85 2.85 -0.23
C SER A 409 1.22 3.50 1.11
N ALA A 410 1.75 2.72 2.06
CA ALA A 410 2.61 3.25 3.11
C ALA A 410 3.88 3.84 2.50
N MET A 411 4.62 4.64 3.27
CA MET A 411 5.93 5.17 2.86
C MET A 411 6.88 4.03 2.49
N ILE A 412 7.65 4.24 1.43
CA ILE A 412 8.73 3.33 1.04
C ILE A 412 9.72 3.22 2.21
N ARG A 413 10.07 2.00 2.59
CA ARG A 413 11.05 1.77 3.64
C ARG A 413 12.43 2.28 3.22
N ASN A 414 13.14 2.93 4.14
CA ASN A 414 14.44 3.56 3.88
C ASN A 414 14.41 4.51 2.66
N ALA A 415 13.32 5.20 2.45
CA ALA A 415 12.99 5.93 1.23
C ALA A 415 14.12 6.84 0.74
N HIS A 416 14.43 6.77 -0.55
CA HIS A 416 15.20 7.82 -1.21
C HIS A 416 14.32 9.08 -1.34
N PRO A 417 14.86 10.32 -1.22
CA PRO A 417 14.07 11.54 -1.31
C PRO A 417 13.18 11.62 -2.56
N ASP A 418 13.61 11.09 -3.70
CA ASP A 418 12.85 11.08 -4.94
C ASP A 418 11.86 9.91 -5.08
N ALA A 419 11.83 9.00 -4.11
CA ALA A 419 11.04 7.77 -4.15
C ALA A 419 10.47 7.43 -2.78
N VAL A 420 9.48 8.19 -2.31
CA VAL A 420 8.96 8.08 -0.95
C VAL A 420 7.66 7.31 -0.84
N MET A 421 6.84 7.25 -1.90
CA MET A 421 5.54 6.59 -1.87
C MET A 421 5.13 6.06 -3.24
N LEU A 422 4.48 4.91 -3.25
CA LEU A 422 3.87 4.32 -4.43
C LEU A 422 2.41 4.79 -4.54
N LEU A 423 2.00 5.17 -5.75
CA LEU A 423 0.65 5.60 -6.07
C LEU A 423 0.03 4.72 -7.14
N ALA A 424 -1.27 4.53 -7.05
CA ALA A 424 -2.07 3.97 -8.13
C ALA A 424 -3.14 4.97 -8.56
N SER A 425 -3.23 5.29 -9.85
CA SER A 425 -4.26 6.17 -10.39
C SER A 425 -5.33 5.40 -11.14
N ARG A 426 -6.59 5.68 -10.79
CA ARG A 426 -7.78 5.08 -11.41
C ARG A 426 -8.53 6.11 -12.23
N SER A 427 -8.80 5.81 -13.50
CA SER A 427 -9.75 6.60 -14.31
C SER A 427 -11.19 6.19 -14.03
N ALA A 428 -12.08 7.17 -13.89
CA ALA A 428 -13.50 6.91 -13.74
C ALA A 428 -14.16 6.44 -15.05
N VAL A 429 -13.54 6.72 -16.20
CA VAL A 429 -14.08 6.41 -17.54
C VAL A 429 -13.50 5.13 -18.14
N GLU A 430 -12.44 4.59 -17.56
CA GLU A 430 -11.87 3.31 -18.00
C GLU A 430 -12.76 2.16 -17.52
N PRO A 431 -13.33 1.35 -18.41
CA PRO A 431 -14.22 0.26 -18.03
C PRO A 431 -13.50 -0.89 -17.32
N HIS A 432 -12.19 -0.89 -17.36
CA HIS A 432 -11.33 -1.96 -16.86
C HIS A 432 -10.67 -1.60 -15.53
N LEU A 433 -10.30 -2.64 -14.79
CA LEU A 433 -9.73 -2.53 -13.43
C LEU A 433 -8.24 -2.18 -13.43
N TYR A 434 -7.66 -1.80 -14.56
CA TYR A 434 -6.24 -1.45 -14.64
C TYR A 434 -5.95 -0.06 -14.09
N ARG A 435 -4.74 0.08 -13.53
CA ARG A 435 -4.24 1.28 -12.86
C ARG A 435 -2.87 1.63 -13.37
N GLN A 436 -2.62 2.91 -13.54
CA GLN A 436 -1.26 3.41 -13.70
C GLN A 436 -0.58 3.47 -12.33
N MET A 437 0.65 2.95 -12.27
CA MET A 437 1.47 2.91 -11.07
C MET A 437 2.53 4.00 -11.15
N HIS A 438 2.62 4.81 -10.10
CA HIS A 438 3.53 5.95 -10.01
C HIS A 438 4.41 5.81 -8.77
N LEU A 439 5.66 6.25 -8.86
CA LEU A 439 6.55 6.39 -7.72
C LEU A 439 6.87 7.87 -7.54
N VAL A 440 6.60 8.41 -6.37
CA VAL A 440 6.71 9.84 -6.11
C VAL A 440 7.67 10.14 -4.98
N GLY A 441 8.27 11.33 -5.03
CA GLY A 441 9.17 11.84 -4.02
C GLY A 441 9.15 13.36 -3.89
N ALA A 442 10.20 13.92 -3.33
CA ALA A 442 10.31 15.36 -3.04
C ALA A 442 10.17 16.25 -4.29
N HIS A 443 10.60 15.75 -5.45
CA HIS A 443 10.61 16.48 -6.72
C HIS A 443 9.47 16.06 -7.68
N GLY A 444 8.49 15.33 -7.20
CA GLY A 444 7.35 14.89 -8.00
C GLY A 444 7.41 13.41 -8.38
N THR A 445 6.84 13.07 -9.52
CA THR A 445 6.75 11.69 -10.02
C THR A 445 8.01 11.31 -10.78
N LEU A 446 8.56 10.13 -10.49
CA LEU A 446 9.63 9.56 -11.32
C LEU A 446 9.08 9.16 -12.67
N VAL A 447 9.66 9.72 -13.72
CA VAL A 447 9.26 9.45 -15.10
C VAL A 447 9.91 8.19 -15.64
N ARG A 448 9.29 7.62 -16.68
CA ARG A 448 9.86 6.53 -17.46
C ARG A 448 9.97 6.98 -18.93
N PRO A 449 11.10 6.72 -19.63
CA PRO A 449 11.21 7.00 -21.04
C PRO A 449 10.11 6.28 -21.83
N ALA A 450 9.43 6.98 -22.73
CA ALA A 450 8.31 6.42 -23.49
C ALA A 450 8.71 5.22 -24.36
N ALA A 451 9.96 5.16 -24.82
CA ALA A 451 10.49 4.00 -25.52
C ALA A 451 10.48 2.71 -24.66
N GLU A 452 10.70 2.85 -23.36
CA GLU A 452 10.60 1.75 -22.38
C GLU A 452 9.15 1.47 -21.99
N ALA A 453 8.29 2.49 -21.98
CA ALA A 453 6.87 2.37 -21.69
C ALA A 453 6.07 1.74 -22.84
N SER A 454 6.57 1.77 -24.06
CA SER A 454 5.87 1.26 -25.25
C SER A 454 5.55 -0.24 -25.16
N HIS A 455 6.31 -1.02 -24.40
CA HIS A 455 6.01 -2.42 -24.13
C HIS A 455 4.82 -2.62 -23.18
N LEU A 456 4.45 -1.60 -22.42
CA LEU A 456 3.29 -1.61 -21.53
C LEU A 456 2.02 -1.21 -22.29
N GLY A 457 2.11 -0.25 -23.22
CA GLY A 457 0.98 0.31 -23.98
C GLY A 457 0.24 -0.69 -24.88
N ASN A 458 0.91 -1.72 -25.39
CA ASN A 458 0.26 -2.78 -26.15
C ASN A 458 -0.81 -3.54 -25.35
N ARG A 459 -0.71 -3.53 -24.03
CA ARG A 459 -1.72 -4.11 -23.13
C ARG A 459 -2.94 -3.22 -22.95
N LEU A 460 -2.75 -1.90 -22.87
CA LEU A 460 -3.86 -0.95 -22.83
C LEU A 460 -4.71 -0.98 -24.10
N GLU A 461 -4.10 -1.13 -25.27
CA GLU A 461 -4.82 -1.28 -26.53
C GLU A 461 -5.62 -2.59 -26.59
N HIS A 462 -5.05 -3.69 -26.13
CA HIS A 462 -5.78 -4.95 -26.00
C HIS A 462 -6.97 -4.83 -25.05
N ILE A 463 -6.77 -4.19 -23.88
CA ILE A 463 -7.82 -3.97 -22.89
C ILE A 463 -8.92 -3.07 -23.42
N LYS A 464 -8.60 -2.00 -24.16
CA LYS A 464 -9.58 -1.14 -24.85
C LYS A 464 -10.39 -1.88 -25.90
N SER A 465 -9.83 -2.96 -26.47
CA SER A 465 -10.53 -3.81 -27.43
C SER A 465 -11.50 -4.82 -26.81
N LEU A 466 -11.39 -5.05 -25.50
CA LEU A 466 -12.30 -5.97 -24.79
C LEU A 466 -13.70 -5.39 -24.69
N PRO A 467 -14.76 -6.22 -24.81
CA PRO A 467 -16.12 -5.74 -24.62
C PRO A 467 -16.31 -5.19 -23.21
N PRO A 468 -17.10 -4.13 -23.05
CA PRO A 468 -17.38 -3.57 -21.73
C PRO A 468 -18.01 -4.63 -20.83
N PRO A 469 -17.71 -4.62 -19.52
CA PRO A 469 -18.33 -5.53 -18.55
C PRO A 469 -19.85 -5.48 -18.67
N ASN A 470 -20.49 -6.65 -18.65
CA ASN A 470 -21.94 -6.75 -18.76
C ASN A 470 -22.61 -6.00 -17.59
N LYS A 471 -23.18 -4.82 -17.89
CA LYS A 471 -23.81 -3.93 -16.90
C LYS A 471 -24.94 -4.59 -16.13
N ASP A 472 -25.70 -5.49 -16.76
CA ASP A 472 -26.82 -6.18 -16.13
C ASP A 472 -26.36 -7.15 -15.05
N LYS A 473 -25.23 -7.85 -15.26
CA LYS A 473 -24.59 -8.70 -14.24
C LYS A 473 -23.99 -7.86 -13.12
N ALA A 474 -23.41 -6.71 -13.42
CA ALA A 474 -22.84 -5.79 -12.43
C ALA A 474 -23.94 -5.16 -11.56
N GLU A 475 -25.09 -4.77 -12.14
CA GLU A 475 -26.23 -4.25 -11.38
C GLU A 475 -26.94 -5.33 -10.55
N ALA A 476 -27.13 -6.53 -11.09
CA ALA A 476 -27.72 -7.64 -10.34
C ALA A 476 -26.85 -8.04 -9.14
N LYS A 477 -25.52 -8.00 -9.28
CA LYS A 477 -24.57 -8.24 -8.19
C LYS A 477 -24.49 -7.06 -7.23
N LYS A 478 -24.58 -5.82 -7.72
CA LYS A 478 -24.66 -4.62 -6.89
C LYS A 478 -25.91 -4.64 -6.02
N LYS A 479 -27.06 -5.07 -6.55
CA LYS A 479 -28.29 -5.32 -5.77
C LYS A 479 -28.15 -6.44 -4.77
N LYS A 480 -27.42 -7.51 -5.10
CA LYS A 480 -27.11 -8.62 -4.20
C LYS A 480 -26.05 -8.20 -3.15
N LYS A 481 -25.13 -7.31 -3.49
CA LYS A 481 -24.05 -6.77 -2.63
C LYS A 481 -24.54 -5.60 -1.75
N LEU A 482 -25.62 -4.89 -2.13
CA LEU A 482 -26.28 -3.90 -1.26
C LEU A 482 -26.92 -4.55 -0.01
N GLY A 483 -26.96 -5.89 0.03
CA GLY A 483 -27.22 -6.67 1.23
C GLY A 483 -25.99 -7.16 1.98
N LEU A 484 -24.78 -6.97 1.45
CA LEU A 484 -23.50 -7.40 2.05
C LEU A 484 -22.61 -6.16 2.13
N GLY A 485 -22.20 -5.75 3.31
CA GLY A 485 -21.40 -4.54 3.51
C GLY A 485 -20.11 -4.55 2.69
N ASP A 486 -19.72 -3.38 2.18
CA ASP A 486 -18.45 -3.16 1.51
C ASP A 486 -17.32 -3.30 2.53
N ASP A 487 -16.55 -4.37 2.46
CA ASP A 487 -15.30 -4.57 3.21
C ASP A 487 -14.08 -3.99 2.49
N ASP A 488 -14.30 -3.27 1.38
CA ASP A 488 -13.25 -2.75 0.51
C ASP A 488 -13.22 -1.21 0.54
N LEU A 489 -12.66 -0.66 1.59
CA LEU A 489 -12.01 0.66 1.61
C LEU A 489 -10.84 0.64 2.58
#